data_2dfa0b3c9f8f41de0a32f6dd61e5a793
#
_entry.id   2dfa0b3c9f8f41de0a32f6dd61e5a793
#
_cell.length_a   1.000
_cell.length_b   1.000
_cell.length_c   1.000
_cell.angle_alpha   90.00
_cell.angle_beta   90.00
_cell.angle_gamma   90.00
#
_symmetry.space_group_name_H-M   'P 1'
#
loop_
_entity.id
_entity.type
_entity.pdbx_description
1 polymer ?
#
loop_
_entity_poly.entity_id
_entity_poly.type
_entity_poly.pdbx_seq_one_letter_code
_entity_poly.pdbx_strand_id
1 'polypeptide(L)'
;VKFQDGTDFNAAAVKANYDRVVNKDNNLRQRRTFIVTNEDGSETPRVDSIETPDDYTLVIKLTQAWAPFINRLTQFCIISPAALEEYDNDIMNHPCGTGPYVCTEWEEGDHTSFKRNDDYWGDKPGVDTVTIKEVPEAGARTAMLQTGEADFIYPTPSDQIEAIKGTDDVNILTTDSNIMRYVTLNMDLEQLSDVKVRQAMNYAIDKDAYIQLMYSGYGKPATSVVPSIIGGYEEQEAYTYDVDKAKELMKEAGYEDGFKLTLWGDNTTQEIKGMTFIQQQLAQI
;
A
#
# COMPACT_ATOMS: atom_id res chain seq x y z
N VAL A 1 -10.89 -7.91 -27.31
CA VAL A 1 -10.69 -8.47 -25.96
C VAL A 1 -12.02 -9.04 -25.49
N LYS A 2 -11.99 -10.20 -24.82
CA LYS A 2 -13.16 -10.83 -24.20
C LYS A 2 -12.93 -10.99 -22.69
N PHE A 3 -14.02 -11.00 -21.96
CA PHE A 3 -14.01 -11.46 -20.57
C PHE A 3 -13.82 -12.99 -20.51
N GLN A 4 -13.48 -13.49 -19.34
CA GLN A 4 -13.23 -14.91 -19.09
C GLN A 4 -14.50 -15.79 -19.25
N ASP A 5 -15.69 -15.18 -19.20
CA ASP A 5 -16.98 -15.84 -19.54
C ASP A 5 -17.30 -15.84 -21.04
N GLY A 6 -16.40 -15.29 -21.87
CA GLY A 6 -16.53 -15.22 -23.33
C GLY A 6 -17.32 -14.00 -23.85
N THR A 7 -17.87 -13.17 -22.98
CA THR A 7 -18.55 -11.92 -23.38
C THR A 7 -17.57 -10.86 -23.85
N ASP A 8 -18.05 -9.86 -24.60
CA ASP A 8 -17.18 -8.84 -25.18
C ASP A 8 -16.82 -7.74 -24.17
N PHE A 9 -15.52 -7.42 -24.07
CA PHE A 9 -15.07 -6.22 -23.39
C PHE A 9 -15.21 -5.02 -24.34
N ASN A 10 -16.14 -4.12 -24.01
CA ASN A 10 -16.47 -2.95 -24.81
C ASN A 10 -16.77 -1.72 -23.94
N ALA A 11 -17.04 -0.58 -24.57
CA ALA A 11 -17.31 0.68 -23.89
C ALA A 11 -18.53 0.60 -22.94
N ALA A 12 -19.58 -0.13 -23.35
CA ALA A 12 -20.77 -0.34 -22.53
C ALA A 12 -20.44 -1.13 -21.24
N ALA A 13 -19.57 -2.14 -21.33
CA ALA A 13 -19.13 -2.91 -20.16
C ALA A 13 -18.37 -2.02 -19.15
N VAL A 14 -17.50 -1.13 -19.61
CA VAL A 14 -16.78 -0.17 -18.75
C VAL A 14 -17.75 0.80 -18.10
N LYS A 15 -18.72 1.33 -18.85
CA LYS A 15 -19.74 2.22 -18.33
C LYS A 15 -20.61 1.54 -17.27
N ALA A 16 -21.03 0.30 -17.48
CA ALA A 16 -21.81 -0.47 -16.49
C ALA A 16 -21.04 -0.63 -15.17
N ASN A 17 -19.75 -0.91 -15.22
CA ASN A 17 -18.89 -0.96 -14.02
C ASN A 17 -18.76 0.39 -13.33
N TYR A 18 -18.66 1.49 -14.09
CA TYR A 18 -18.65 2.82 -13.50
C TYR A 18 -19.97 3.10 -12.79
N ASP A 19 -21.11 2.89 -13.45
CA ASP A 19 -22.43 3.14 -12.89
C ASP A 19 -22.64 2.33 -11.59
N ARG A 20 -22.16 1.07 -11.57
CA ARG A 20 -22.15 0.23 -10.38
C ARG A 20 -21.32 0.82 -9.24
N VAL A 21 -20.10 1.28 -9.55
CA VAL A 21 -19.16 1.79 -8.53
C VAL A 21 -19.63 3.11 -7.93
N VAL A 22 -20.20 4.02 -8.73
CA VAL A 22 -20.65 5.32 -8.22
C VAL A 22 -22.00 5.23 -7.49
N ASN A 23 -22.76 4.17 -7.69
CA ASN A 23 -23.99 3.93 -6.95
C ASN A 23 -23.70 3.77 -5.46
N LYS A 24 -24.28 4.65 -4.63
CA LYS A 24 -24.06 4.70 -3.19
C LYS A 24 -24.54 3.44 -2.47
N ASP A 25 -25.62 2.84 -2.97
CA ASP A 25 -26.26 1.67 -2.36
C ASP A 25 -25.34 0.43 -2.40
N ASN A 26 -24.44 0.36 -3.38
CA ASN A 26 -23.47 -0.72 -3.50
C ASN A 26 -22.30 -0.63 -2.49
N ASN A 27 -22.13 0.50 -1.80
CA ASN A 27 -21.13 0.74 -0.76
C ASN A 27 -19.69 0.29 -1.14
N LEU A 28 -19.29 0.49 -2.39
CA LEU A 28 -18.02 0.02 -2.91
C LEU A 28 -16.88 1.00 -2.57
N ARG A 29 -15.77 0.47 -2.08
CA ARG A 29 -14.59 1.27 -1.72
C ARG A 29 -14.03 2.09 -2.89
N GLN A 30 -14.12 1.56 -4.14
CA GLN A 30 -13.66 2.25 -5.35
C GLN A 30 -14.45 3.53 -5.65
N ARG A 31 -15.65 3.70 -5.06
CA ARG A 31 -16.48 4.90 -5.24
C ARG A 31 -15.71 6.19 -4.96
N ARG A 32 -14.82 6.20 -3.98
CA ARG A 32 -13.96 7.35 -3.64
C ARG A 32 -12.99 7.78 -4.75
N THR A 33 -12.77 6.94 -5.76
CA THR A 33 -11.99 7.31 -6.95
C THR A 33 -12.75 8.34 -7.79
N PHE A 34 -14.07 8.24 -7.83
CA PHE A 34 -14.95 9.04 -8.68
C PHE A 34 -15.77 10.08 -7.92
N ILE A 35 -15.95 9.90 -6.62
CA ILE A 35 -16.75 10.78 -5.76
C ILE A 35 -15.88 11.29 -4.61
N VAL A 36 -15.92 12.60 -4.38
CA VAL A 36 -15.29 13.24 -3.20
C VAL A 36 -16.39 13.45 -2.16
N THR A 37 -16.12 13.02 -0.94
CA THR A 37 -16.94 13.41 0.22
C THR A 37 -16.30 14.63 0.86
N ASN A 38 -17.02 15.73 0.93
CA ASN A 38 -16.58 17.00 1.50
C ASN A 38 -16.68 16.96 3.04
N GLU A 39 -16.07 17.92 3.72
CA GLU A 39 -16.08 18.03 5.19
C GLU A 39 -17.51 18.17 5.76
N ASP A 40 -18.42 18.78 5.02
CA ASP A 40 -19.84 18.94 5.39
C ASP A 40 -20.69 17.68 5.11
N GLY A 41 -20.08 16.61 4.62
CA GLY A 41 -20.73 15.35 4.23
C GLY A 41 -21.40 15.38 2.85
N SER A 42 -21.35 16.50 2.13
CA SER A 42 -21.80 16.57 0.74
C SER A 42 -20.87 15.81 -0.19
N GLU A 43 -21.36 15.43 -1.36
CA GLU A 43 -20.61 14.66 -2.34
C GLU A 43 -20.42 15.45 -3.63
N THR A 44 -19.19 15.46 -4.14
CA THR A 44 -18.84 16.08 -5.42
C THR A 44 -18.32 15.02 -6.37
N PRO A 45 -19.00 14.77 -7.52
CA PRO A 45 -18.50 13.86 -8.53
C PRO A 45 -17.28 14.46 -9.24
N ARG A 46 -16.27 13.63 -9.50
CA ARG A 46 -15.11 13.98 -10.34
C ARG A 46 -15.40 13.82 -11.83
N VAL A 47 -16.33 12.95 -12.17
CA VAL A 47 -16.78 12.69 -13.53
C VAL A 47 -18.12 13.37 -13.74
N ASP A 48 -18.20 14.22 -14.77
CA ASP A 48 -19.42 14.89 -15.20
C ASP A 48 -20.29 13.95 -16.05
N SER A 49 -19.68 13.30 -17.04
CA SER A 49 -20.38 12.35 -17.90
C SER A 49 -19.46 11.26 -18.45
N ILE A 50 -20.08 10.12 -18.79
CA ILE A 50 -19.45 9.04 -19.56
C ILE A 50 -20.35 8.75 -20.76
N GLU A 51 -19.78 8.90 -21.95
CA GLU A 51 -20.44 8.63 -23.22
C GLU A 51 -19.79 7.42 -23.91
N THR A 52 -20.59 6.60 -24.55
CA THR A 52 -20.15 5.43 -25.35
C THR A 52 -20.70 5.58 -26.77
N PRO A 53 -20.09 6.43 -27.60
CA PRO A 53 -20.61 6.73 -28.96
C PRO A 53 -20.56 5.52 -29.89
N ASP A 54 -19.68 4.58 -29.62
CA ASP A 54 -19.60 3.28 -30.28
C ASP A 54 -19.02 2.22 -29.31
N ASP A 55 -18.92 0.97 -29.76
CA ASP A 55 -18.51 -0.17 -28.93
C ASP A 55 -17.09 -0.06 -28.37
N TYR A 56 -16.21 0.73 -28.98
CA TYR A 56 -14.79 0.79 -28.62
C TYR A 56 -14.32 2.20 -28.24
N THR A 57 -15.26 3.16 -28.17
CA THR A 57 -14.96 4.53 -27.74
C THR A 57 -15.67 4.86 -26.44
N LEU A 58 -14.89 5.21 -25.42
CA LEU A 58 -15.38 5.70 -24.13
C LEU A 58 -14.89 7.14 -23.94
N VAL A 59 -15.83 8.08 -23.80
CA VAL A 59 -15.51 9.47 -23.52
C VAL A 59 -15.89 9.81 -22.08
N ILE A 60 -14.88 10.13 -21.27
CA ILE A 60 -15.06 10.53 -19.87
C ILE A 60 -14.82 12.04 -19.77
N LYS A 61 -15.83 12.79 -19.38
CA LYS A 61 -15.72 14.22 -19.09
C LYS A 61 -15.57 14.42 -17.59
N LEU A 62 -14.56 15.14 -17.16
CA LEU A 62 -14.33 15.46 -15.76
C LEU A 62 -15.01 16.79 -15.41
N THR A 63 -15.49 16.92 -14.17
CA THR A 63 -16.03 18.17 -13.64
C THR A 63 -15.00 19.29 -13.55
N GLN A 64 -13.73 18.91 -13.36
CA GLN A 64 -12.57 19.81 -13.40
C GLN A 64 -11.32 19.04 -13.81
N ALA A 65 -10.29 19.74 -14.27
CA ALA A 65 -9.00 19.13 -14.59
C ALA A 65 -8.39 18.47 -13.35
N TRP A 66 -8.04 17.18 -13.47
CA TRP A 66 -7.44 16.41 -12.39
C TRP A 66 -6.34 15.50 -12.94
N ALA A 67 -5.09 15.93 -12.80
CA ALA A 67 -3.92 15.24 -13.34
C ALA A 67 -3.77 13.77 -12.90
N PRO A 68 -4.11 13.36 -11.67
CA PRO A 68 -3.99 11.97 -11.24
C PRO A 68 -5.04 11.01 -11.82
N PHE A 69 -6.03 11.49 -12.60
CA PHE A 69 -7.18 10.68 -13.02
C PHE A 69 -6.78 9.38 -13.72
N ILE A 70 -5.88 9.44 -14.71
CA ILE A 70 -5.44 8.26 -15.46
C ILE A 70 -4.78 7.23 -14.53
N ASN A 71 -3.92 7.68 -13.61
CA ASN A 71 -3.29 6.79 -12.64
C ASN A 71 -4.31 6.17 -11.66
N ARG A 72 -5.39 6.87 -11.36
CA ARG A 72 -6.46 6.33 -10.51
C ARG A 72 -7.28 5.25 -11.19
N LEU A 73 -7.39 5.27 -12.52
CA LEU A 73 -8.07 4.21 -13.28
C LEU A 73 -7.37 2.84 -13.16
N THR A 74 -6.08 2.78 -12.79
CA THR A 74 -5.39 1.50 -12.52
C THR A 74 -6.01 0.72 -11.36
N GLN A 75 -6.76 1.38 -10.49
CA GLN A 75 -7.48 0.75 -9.37
C GLN A 75 -8.95 0.43 -9.71
N PHE A 76 -9.38 0.78 -10.91
CA PHE A 76 -10.74 0.53 -11.40
C PHE A 76 -10.76 -0.73 -12.26
N CYS A 77 -10.86 -1.90 -11.60
CA CYS A 77 -10.96 -3.18 -12.28
C CYS A 77 -12.35 -3.33 -12.90
N ILE A 78 -12.38 -3.78 -14.15
CA ILE A 78 -13.62 -4.00 -14.90
C ILE A 78 -14.00 -5.49 -14.80
N ILE A 79 -15.20 -5.75 -14.34
CA ILE A 79 -15.79 -7.07 -14.17
C ILE A 79 -16.80 -7.28 -15.30
N SER A 80 -16.97 -8.52 -15.78
CA SER A 80 -17.99 -8.86 -16.78
C SER A 80 -19.38 -8.41 -16.31
N PRO A 81 -20.12 -7.61 -17.07
CA PRO A 81 -21.50 -7.28 -16.74
C PRO A 81 -22.41 -8.49 -16.64
N ALA A 82 -22.18 -9.54 -17.45
CA ALA A 82 -22.94 -10.77 -17.40
C ALA A 82 -22.71 -11.54 -16.09
N ALA A 83 -21.43 -11.63 -15.64
CA ALA A 83 -21.13 -12.20 -14.33
C ALA A 83 -21.71 -11.37 -13.17
N LEU A 84 -21.71 -10.03 -13.28
CA LEU A 84 -22.36 -9.18 -12.28
C LEU A 84 -23.87 -9.37 -12.23
N GLU A 85 -24.52 -9.62 -13.37
CA GLU A 85 -25.96 -9.90 -13.43
C GLU A 85 -26.27 -11.29 -12.87
N GLU A 86 -25.42 -12.29 -13.13
CA GLU A 86 -25.62 -13.68 -12.67
C GLU A 86 -25.37 -13.83 -11.17
N TYR A 87 -24.27 -13.23 -10.64
CA TYR A 87 -23.79 -13.49 -9.28
C TYR A 87 -24.04 -12.33 -8.29
N ASP A 88 -24.34 -11.11 -8.76
CA ASP A 88 -24.64 -9.92 -7.97
C ASP A 88 -23.72 -9.76 -6.74
N ASN A 89 -24.27 -9.97 -5.54
CA ASN A 89 -23.52 -9.83 -4.28
C ASN A 89 -22.49 -10.96 -4.05
N ASP A 90 -22.55 -12.06 -4.78
CA ASP A 90 -21.64 -13.17 -4.69
C ASP A 90 -20.48 -13.11 -5.71
N ILE A 91 -20.35 -11.99 -6.42
CA ILE A 91 -19.31 -11.79 -7.45
C ILE A 91 -17.87 -11.95 -6.91
N MET A 92 -17.65 -11.84 -5.61
CA MET A 92 -16.34 -12.07 -5.00
C MET A 92 -15.91 -13.53 -5.11
N ASN A 93 -16.85 -14.46 -5.07
CA ASN A 93 -16.60 -15.90 -5.27
C ASN A 93 -16.51 -16.28 -6.75
N HIS A 94 -16.97 -15.42 -7.64
CA HIS A 94 -17.04 -15.62 -9.09
C HIS A 94 -16.36 -14.48 -9.88
N PRO A 95 -15.09 -14.12 -9.57
CA PRO A 95 -14.43 -13.02 -10.26
C PRO A 95 -14.25 -13.32 -11.74
N CYS A 96 -14.75 -12.45 -12.60
CA CYS A 96 -14.69 -12.59 -14.05
C CYS A 96 -14.18 -11.30 -14.68
N GLY A 97 -12.92 -11.29 -15.08
CA GLY A 97 -12.23 -10.16 -15.70
C GLY A 97 -11.68 -10.50 -17.07
N THR A 98 -10.66 -9.74 -17.50
CA THR A 98 -9.93 -9.95 -18.75
C THR A 98 -8.46 -10.33 -18.51
N GLY A 99 -8.12 -10.75 -17.30
CA GLY A 99 -6.76 -11.02 -16.85
C GLY A 99 -6.15 -12.32 -17.40
N PRO A 100 -4.82 -12.49 -17.19
CA PRO A 100 -4.06 -13.65 -17.68
C PRO A 100 -4.36 -14.94 -16.92
N TYR A 101 -5.01 -14.86 -15.78
CA TYR A 101 -5.41 -16.01 -14.96
C TYR A 101 -6.88 -15.94 -14.60
N VAL A 102 -7.53 -17.11 -14.57
CA VAL A 102 -8.90 -17.33 -14.10
C VAL A 102 -8.85 -17.86 -12.69
N CYS A 103 -9.58 -17.24 -11.76
CA CYS A 103 -9.76 -17.78 -10.41
C CYS A 103 -10.62 -19.04 -10.49
N THR A 104 -10.11 -20.14 -9.95
CA THR A 104 -10.80 -21.44 -9.96
C THR A 104 -11.35 -21.81 -8.59
N GLU A 105 -10.78 -21.26 -7.54
CA GLU A 105 -11.18 -21.52 -6.16
C GLU A 105 -10.71 -20.39 -5.25
N TRP A 106 -11.55 -20.02 -4.30
CA TRP A 106 -11.21 -19.14 -3.20
C TRP A 106 -11.77 -19.71 -1.90
N GLU A 107 -10.88 -20.04 -0.98
CA GLU A 107 -11.23 -20.46 0.38
C GLU A 107 -10.71 -19.41 1.35
N GLU A 108 -11.65 -18.69 1.99
CA GLU A 108 -11.34 -17.55 2.88
C GLU A 108 -10.47 -18.00 4.06
N GLY A 109 -9.33 -17.33 4.25
CA GLY A 109 -8.37 -17.63 5.32
C GLY A 109 -7.46 -18.82 5.05
N ASP A 110 -7.55 -19.45 3.88
CA ASP A 110 -6.69 -20.57 3.47
C ASP A 110 -5.96 -20.27 2.16
N HIS A 111 -6.64 -20.28 1.03
CA HIS A 111 -5.97 -20.09 -0.26
C HIS A 111 -6.87 -19.53 -1.37
N THR A 112 -6.21 -19.05 -2.43
CA THR A 112 -6.84 -18.75 -3.72
C THR A 112 -6.09 -19.47 -4.84
N SER A 113 -6.80 -20.21 -5.67
CA SER A 113 -6.24 -20.96 -6.79
C SER A 113 -6.62 -20.33 -8.14
N PHE A 114 -5.67 -20.32 -9.05
CA PHE A 114 -5.81 -19.75 -10.37
C PHE A 114 -5.31 -20.71 -11.45
N LYS A 115 -5.94 -20.66 -12.61
CA LYS A 115 -5.51 -21.34 -13.84
C LYS A 115 -5.24 -20.31 -14.91
N ARG A 116 -4.20 -20.54 -15.72
CA ARG A 116 -3.89 -19.70 -16.87
C ARG A 116 -5.10 -19.54 -17.79
N ASN A 117 -5.36 -18.32 -18.21
CA ASN A 117 -6.33 -18.01 -19.26
C ASN A 117 -5.66 -18.22 -20.62
N ASP A 118 -6.01 -19.32 -21.30
CA ASP A 118 -5.41 -19.64 -22.59
C ASP A 118 -5.87 -18.70 -23.72
N ASP A 119 -6.99 -18.02 -23.53
CA ASP A 119 -7.55 -17.01 -24.44
C ASP A 119 -7.16 -15.57 -24.05
N TYR A 120 -6.14 -15.42 -23.19
CA TYR A 120 -5.66 -14.11 -22.79
C TYR A 120 -5.17 -13.28 -23.98
N TRP A 121 -5.59 -12.04 -24.05
CA TRP A 121 -5.33 -11.10 -25.16
C TRP A 121 -3.90 -10.56 -25.23
N GLY A 122 -3.13 -10.67 -24.16
CA GLY A 122 -1.72 -10.28 -24.08
C GLY A 122 -0.77 -11.47 -24.15
N ASP A 123 0.47 -11.27 -23.68
CA ASP A 123 1.48 -12.33 -23.64
C ASP A 123 1.06 -13.44 -22.67
N LYS A 124 1.10 -14.67 -23.14
CA LYS A 124 0.70 -15.85 -22.38
C LYS A 124 1.64 -16.08 -21.19
N PRO A 125 1.13 -16.20 -19.95
CA PRO A 125 1.97 -16.53 -18.80
C PRO A 125 2.67 -17.88 -18.97
N GLY A 126 3.90 -18.00 -18.48
CA GLY A 126 4.69 -19.23 -18.54
C GLY A 126 4.24 -20.31 -17.54
N VAL A 127 3.51 -19.92 -16.49
CA VAL A 127 3.04 -20.80 -15.41
C VAL A 127 1.58 -21.16 -15.65
N ASP A 128 1.23 -22.45 -15.56
CA ASP A 128 -0.12 -22.95 -15.86
C ASP A 128 -1.10 -22.73 -14.71
N THR A 129 -0.65 -22.90 -13.48
CA THR A 129 -1.46 -22.74 -12.25
C THR A 129 -0.72 -21.96 -11.20
N VAL A 130 -1.45 -21.17 -10.40
CA VAL A 130 -0.92 -20.42 -9.25
C VAL A 130 -1.85 -20.66 -8.07
N THR A 131 -1.28 -21.04 -6.92
CA THR A 131 -2.01 -21.09 -5.65
C THR A 131 -1.38 -20.11 -4.68
N ILE A 132 -2.16 -19.17 -4.18
CA ILE A 132 -1.74 -18.19 -3.17
C ILE A 132 -2.29 -18.65 -1.82
N LYS A 133 -1.41 -19.02 -0.89
CA LYS A 133 -1.77 -19.45 0.47
C LYS A 133 -1.58 -18.32 1.47
N GLU A 134 -2.51 -18.18 2.40
CA GLU A 134 -2.36 -17.27 3.55
C GLU A 134 -1.56 -17.96 4.66
N VAL A 135 -0.32 -17.53 4.85
CA VAL A 135 0.56 -18.03 5.91
C VAL A 135 1.04 -16.85 6.76
N PRO A 136 0.31 -16.48 7.84
CA PRO A 136 0.61 -15.29 8.65
C PRO A 136 1.99 -15.34 9.31
N GLU A 137 2.45 -16.54 9.74
CA GLU A 137 3.71 -16.73 10.45
C GLU A 137 4.92 -16.61 9.52
N ALA A 138 5.79 -15.64 9.79
CA ALA A 138 6.96 -15.35 8.95
C ALA A 138 7.96 -16.53 8.88
N GLY A 139 8.19 -17.19 10.00
CA GLY A 139 9.08 -18.36 10.07
C GLY A 139 8.54 -19.55 9.26
N ALA A 140 7.23 -19.77 9.29
CA ALA A 140 6.59 -20.81 8.49
C ALA A 140 6.75 -20.54 6.97
N ARG A 141 6.52 -19.29 6.52
CA ARG A 141 6.75 -18.93 5.11
C ARG A 141 8.18 -19.20 4.65
N THR A 142 9.16 -18.82 5.50
CA THR A 142 10.58 -19.08 5.19
C THR A 142 10.87 -20.57 5.11
N ALA A 143 10.35 -21.38 6.03
CA ALA A 143 10.54 -22.82 6.01
C ALA A 143 9.92 -23.47 4.75
N MET A 144 8.71 -23.05 4.37
CA MET A 144 8.06 -23.53 3.13
C MET A 144 8.90 -23.22 1.88
N LEU A 145 9.50 -22.04 1.80
CA LEU A 145 10.41 -21.70 0.70
C LEU A 145 11.67 -22.59 0.71
N GLN A 146 12.28 -22.79 1.87
CA GLN A 146 13.51 -23.58 2.01
C GLN A 146 13.29 -25.08 1.75
N THR A 147 12.09 -25.59 1.99
CA THR A 147 11.73 -27.00 1.73
C THR A 147 11.18 -27.23 0.33
N GLY A 148 10.95 -26.16 -0.46
CA GLY A 148 10.33 -26.25 -1.78
C GLY A 148 8.81 -26.46 -1.72
N GLU A 149 8.16 -26.28 -0.57
CA GLU A 149 6.69 -26.30 -0.48
C GLU A 149 6.09 -25.01 -1.07
N ALA A 150 6.83 -23.89 -1.02
CA ALA A 150 6.47 -22.65 -1.68
C ALA A 150 7.57 -22.25 -2.68
N ASP A 151 7.16 -21.87 -3.88
CA ASP A 151 8.06 -21.36 -4.94
C ASP A 151 8.37 -19.87 -4.74
N PHE A 152 7.50 -19.15 -4.03
CA PHE A 152 7.61 -17.70 -3.80
C PHE A 152 6.99 -17.32 -2.46
N ILE A 153 7.64 -16.43 -1.71
CA ILE A 153 7.09 -15.86 -0.48
C ILE A 153 7.09 -14.33 -0.51
N TYR A 154 6.07 -13.72 0.07
CA TYR A 154 5.94 -12.28 0.22
C TYR A 154 5.09 -11.93 1.47
N PRO A 155 5.47 -10.95 2.27
CA PRO A 155 6.78 -10.30 2.31
C PRO A 155 7.86 -11.24 2.89
N THR A 156 9.11 -11.04 2.44
CA THR A 156 10.26 -11.75 3.01
C THR A 156 10.65 -11.10 4.34
N PRO A 157 10.75 -11.84 5.46
CA PRO A 157 11.21 -11.30 6.73
C PRO A 157 12.64 -10.80 6.64
N SER A 158 12.89 -9.53 6.97
CA SER A 158 14.21 -8.92 6.82
C SER A 158 15.30 -9.57 7.69
N ASP A 159 14.93 -10.06 8.86
CA ASP A 159 15.82 -10.75 9.79
C ASP A 159 16.19 -12.18 9.35
N GLN A 160 15.46 -12.73 8.38
CA GLN A 160 15.69 -14.08 7.84
C GLN A 160 16.38 -14.07 6.46
N ILE A 161 16.61 -12.91 5.87
CA ILE A 161 17.19 -12.77 4.53
C ILE A 161 18.55 -13.49 4.42
N GLU A 162 19.42 -13.35 5.42
CA GLU A 162 20.75 -13.99 5.39
C GLU A 162 20.64 -15.53 5.47
N ALA A 163 19.67 -16.06 6.20
CA ALA A 163 19.40 -17.50 6.23
C ALA A 163 18.84 -18.01 4.89
N ILE A 164 17.97 -17.22 4.25
CA ILE A 164 17.39 -17.56 2.95
C ILE A 164 18.46 -17.52 1.84
N LYS A 165 19.36 -16.52 1.85
CA LYS A 165 20.50 -16.44 0.91
C LYS A 165 21.41 -17.66 0.90
N GLY A 166 21.46 -18.41 2.00
CA GLY A 166 22.21 -19.65 2.10
C GLY A 166 21.48 -20.89 1.57
N THR A 167 20.24 -20.74 1.08
CA THR A 167 19.47 -21.84 0.51
C THR A 167 19.74 -21.94 -1.00
N ASP A 168 20.08 -23.15 -1.47
CA ASP A 168 20.35 -23.39 -2.89
C ASP A 168 19.09 -23.08 -3.74
N ASP A 169 19.30 -22.59 -4.94
CA ASP A 169 18.26 -22.26 -5.93
C ASP A 169 17.23 -21.20 -5.51
N VAL A 170 17.47 -20.46 -4.41
CA VAL A 170 16.62 -19.37 -3.95
C VAL A 170 17.21 -18.01 -4.30
N ASN A 171 16.42 -17.13 -4.90
CA ASN A 171 16.78 -15.76 -5.22
C ASN A 171 15.97 -14.77 -4.39
N ILE A 172 16.63 -13.71 -3.88
CA ILE A 172 16.00 -12.61 -3.19
C ILE A 172 15.92 -11.40 -4.10
N LEU A 173 14.69 -10.94 -4.35
CA LEU A 173 14.44 -9.72 -5.12
C LEU A 173 14.14 -8.57 -4.16
N THR A 174 14.89 -7.48 -4.30
CA THR A 174 14.71 -6.26 -3.51
C THR A 174 14.37 -5.10 -4.44
N THR A 175 13.43 -4.27 -4.04
CA THR A 175 13.07 -3.05 -4.76
C THR A 175 12.75 -1.94 -3.79
N ASP A 176 12.95 -0.69 -4.21
CA ASP A 176 12.53 0.47 -3.43
C ASP A 176 11.02 0.47 -3.28
N SER A 177 10.55 0.88 -2.11
CA SER A 177 9.14 0.90 -1.73
C SER A 177 8.65 2.33 -1.53
N ASN A 178 7.36 2.55 -1.71
CA ASN A 178 6.67 3.79 -1.31
C ASN A 178 6.17 3.76 0.14
N ILE A 179 6.53 2.74 0.91
CA ILE A 179 6.17 2.63 2.33
C ILE A 179 7.11 3.51 3.14
N MET A 180 6.54 4.43 3.91
CA MET A 180 7.26 5.27 4.87
C MET A 180 6.80 4.97 6.29
N ARG A 181 7.76 4.90 7.21
CA ARG A 181 7.51 4.86 8.65
C ARG A 181 7.86 6.21 9.26
N TYR A 182 6.95 6.75 10.04
CA TYR A 182 7.11 8.06 10.66
C TYR A 182 6.35 8.13 11.98
N VAL A 183 6.72 9.08 12.81
CA VAL A 183 5.99 9.45 14.03
C VAL A 183 5.16 10.69 13.73
N THR A 184 3.84 10.59 13.89
CA THR A 184 2.94 11.75 13.80
C THR A 184 2.99 12.52 15.12
N LEU A 185 3.18 13.83 15.05
CA LEU A 185 3.21 14.71 16.21
C LEU A 185 1.88 15.47 16.34
N ASN A 186 1.27 15.41 17.52
CA ASN A 186 0.07 16.23 17.81
C ASN A 186 0.46 17.69 18.05
N MET A 187 0.20 18.54 17.06
CA MET A 187 0.55 19.95 17.07
C MET A 187 -0.29 20.81 18.02
N ASP A 188 -1.40 20.27 18.54
CA ASP A 188 -2.24 20.97 19.55
C ASP A 188 -1.59 20.95 20.93
N LEU A 189 -0.56 20.12 21.14
CA LEU A 189 0.25 20.15 22.35
C LEU A 189 1.23 21.31 22.27
N GLU A 190 1.24 22.18 23.30
CA GLU A 190 2.08 23.38 23.37
C GLU A 190 3.54 23.07 23.06
N GLN A 191 4.09 22.01 23.67
CA GLN A 191 5.49 21.61 23.50
C GLN A 191 5.79 21.20 22.05
N LEU A 192 4.87 20.52 21.37
CA LEU A 192 5.06 20.05 19.99
C LEU A 192 4.71 21.14 18.96
N SER A 193 4.07 22.23 19.34
CA SER A 193 3.84 23.38 18.47
C SER A 193 5.13 24.16 18.15
N ASP A 194 6.16 24.08 19.02
CA ASP A 194 7.46 24.69 18.77
C ASP A 194 8.26 23.86 17.73
N VAL A 195 8.72 24.52 16.67
CA VAL A 195 9.51 23.88 15.62
C VAL A 195 10.86 23.35 16.13
N LYS A 196 11.48 24.03 17.13
CA LYS A 196 12.76 23.58 17.70
C LYS A 196 12.64 22.26 18.43
N VAL A 197 11.53 22.04 19.14
CA VAL A 197 11.23 20.76 19.79
C VAL A 197 11.12 19.65 18.74
N ARG A 198 10.39 19.88 17.66
CA ARG A 198 10.26 18.88 16.59
C ARG A 198 11.59 18.59 15.87
N GLN A 199 12.41 19.61 15.68
CA GLN A 199 13.77 19.44 15.16
C GLN A 199 14.65 18.67 16.14
N ALA A 200 14.59 18.97 17.44
CA ALA A 200 15.30 18.23 18.47
C ALA A 200 14.95 16.74 18.45
N MET A 201 13.66 16.42 18.37
CA MET A 201 13.22 15.02 18.25
C MET A 201 13.78 14.32 17.00
N ASN A 202 13.91 15.04 15.87
CA ASN A 202 14.52 14.49 14.67
C ASN A 202 16.02 14.23 14.80
N TYR A 203 16.77 15.13 15.48
CA TYR A 203 18.19 14.94 15.76
C TYR A 203 18.45 13.88 16.82
N ALA A 204 17.51 13.67 17.76
CA ALA A 204 17.67 12.69 18.84
C ALA A 204 17.46 11.24 18.41
N ILE A 205 16.91 10.96 17.22
CA ILE A 205 16.61 9.61 16.75
C ILE A 205 17.66 9.18 15.73
N ASP A 206 18.43 8.13 16.07
CA ASP A 206 19.33 7.43 15.15
C ASP A 206 18.52 6.56 14.18
N LYS A 207 18.30 7.11 12.98
CA LYS A 207 17.48 6.46 11.94
C LYS A 207 18.19 5.23 11.36
N ASP A 208 19.50 5.25 11.24
CA ASP A 208 20.28 4.12 10.73
C ASP A 208 20.26 2.95 11.71
N ALA A 209 20.42 3.23 13.02
CA ALA A 209 20.26 2.23 14.06
C ALA A 209 18.84 1.68 14.12
N TYR A 210 17.82 2.51 13.91
CA TYR A 210 16.43 2.06 13.81
C TYR A 210 16.23 1.10 12.61
N ILE A 211 16.76 1.46 11.45
CA ILE A 211 16.68 0.63 10.23
C ILE A 211 17.41 -0.69 10.45
N GLN A 212 18.59 -0.66 11.07
CA GLN A 212 19.31 -1.87 11.41
C GLN A 212 18.53 -2.77 12.37
N LEU A 213 17.93 -2.20 13.40
CA LEU A 213 17.15 -2.92 14.40
C LEU A 213 15.86 -3.54 13.87
N MET A 214 15.13 -2.75 13.03
CA MET A 214 13.77 -3.11 12.60
C MET A 214 13.75 -3.86 11.27
N TYR A 215 14.73 -3.60 10.41
CA TYR A 215 14.72 -4.06 9.02
C TYR A 215 16.05 -4.70 8.60
N SER A 216 16.96 -5.02 9.54
CA SER A 216 18.27 -5.63 9.26
C SER A 216 19.07 -4.87 8.21
N GLY A 217 18.93 -3.54 8.16
CA GLY A 217 19.58 -2.68 7.18
C GLY A 217 18.85 -2.51 5.84
N TYR A 218 17.72 -3.20 5.64
CA TYR A 218 16.91 -3.07 4.42
C TYR A 218 15.94 -1.88 4.52
N GLY A 219 16.47 -0.68 4.30
CA GLY A 219 15.74 0.57 4.34
C GLY A 219 16.66 1.76 4.12
N LYS A 220 16.08 2.95 4.05
CA LYS A 220 16.81 4.21 3.91
C LYS A 220 16.20 5.25 4.85
N PRO A 221 17.00 6.10 5.52
CA PRO A 221 16.46 7.26 6.22
C PRO A 221 15.65 8.15 5.29
N ALA A 222 14.47 8.55 5.73
CA ALA A 222 13.63 9.46 4.95
C ALA A 222 14.09 10.91 5.14
N THR A 223 14.22 11.65 4.05
CA THR A 223 14.52 13.08 4.04
C THR A 223 13.31 13.95 3.70
N SER A 224 12.22 13.34 3.23
CA SER A 224 10.97 13.99 2.85
C SER A 224 9.78 13.12 3.28
N VAL A 225 8.60 13.72 3.37
CA VAL A 225 7.32 13.01 3.56
C VAL A 225 6.85 12.28 2.29
N VAL A 226 7.48 12.55 1.17
CA VAL A 226 7.23 11.88 -0.11
C VAL A 226 8.37 10.88 -0.36
N PRO A 227 8.09 9.59 -0.60
CA PRO A 227 9.11 8.60 -0.95
C PRO A 227 9.84 8.95 -2.24
N SER A 228 11.13 8.60 -2.33
CA SER A 228 12.00 8.96 -3.46
C SER A 228 11.56 8.38 -4.82
N ILE A 229 10.75 7.33 -4.84
CA ILE A 229 10.20 6.72 -6.05
C ILE A 229 8.92 7.40 -6.57
N ILE A 230 8.37 8.33 -5.81
CA ILE A 230 7.12 9.04 -6.18
C ILE A 230 7.47 10.30 -6.98
N GLY A 231 6.76 10.49 -8.10
CA GLY A 231 6.90 11.71 -8.90
C GLY A 231 6.62 12.97 -8.10
N GLY A 232 7.51 13.96 -8.20
CA GLY A 232 7.48 15.18 -7.40
C GLY A 232 8.28 15.10 -6.08
N TYR A 233 8.99 13.98 -5.85
CA TYR A 233 9.97 13.92 -4.77
C TYR A 233 11.07 14.95 -5.00
N GLU A 234 11.42 15.64 -3.93
CA GLU A 234 12.58 16.52 -3.86
C GLU A 234 13.34 16.18 -2.57
N GLU A 235 14.62 15.90 -2.71
CA GLU A 235 15.48 15.58 -1.57
C GLU A 235 15.63 16.81 -0.67
N GLN A 236 15.38 16.62 0.61
CA GLN A 236 15.52 17.66 1.62
C GLN A 236 16.79 17.43 2.43
N GLU A 237 17.28 18.45 3.10
CA GLU A 237 18.40 18.33 4.04
C GLU A 237 18.03 17.33 5.17
N ALA A 238 18.89 16.33 5.37
CA ALA A 238 18.66 15.28 6.36
C ALA A 238 18.96 15.81 7.78
N TYR A 239 18.08 15.45 8.72
CA TYR A 239 18.41 15.52 10.14
C TYR A 239 19.31 14.33 10.49
N THR A 240 20.59 14.59 10.67
CA THR A 240 21.56 13.57 11.12
C THR A 240 21.43 13.35 12.63
N TYR A 241 21.75 12.15 13.12
CA TYR A 241 21.71 11.86 14.56
C TYR A 241 22.74 12.71 15.31
N ASP A 242 22.26 13.60 16.20
CA ASP A 242 23.08 14.52 17.00
C ASP A 242 22.32 14.90 18.29
N VAL A 243 22.62 14.16 19.36
CA VAL A 243 21.97 14.35 20.67
C VAL A 243 22.36 15.71 21.31
N ASP A 244 23.58 16.18 21.09
CA ASP A 244 24.02 17.45 21.65
C ASP A 244 23.28 18.61 20.98
N LYS A 245 23.12 18.56 19.68
CA LYS A 245 22.27 19.52 18.93
C LYS A 245 20.81 19.44 19.36
N ALA A 246 20.29 18.24 19.58
CA ALA A 246 18.93 18.05 20.09
C ALA A 246 18.74 18.74 21.45
N LYS A 247 19.65 18.56 22.39
CA LYS A 247 19.63 19.20 23.71
C LYS A 247 19.73 20.73 23.62
N GLU A 248 20.57 21.24 22.74
CA GLU A 248 20.68 22.68 22.49
C GLU A 248 19.32 23.25 22.04
N LEU A 249 18.65 22.61 21.09
CA LEU A 249 17.34 23.02 20.58
C LEU A 249 16.25 22.92 21.66
N MET A 250 16.26 21.89 22.51
CA MET A 250 15.33 21.76 23.65
C MET A 250 15.54 22.92 24.64
N LYS A 251 16.78 23.27 24.95
CA LYS A 251 17.10 24.40 25.81
C LYS A 251 16.66 25.73 25.22
N GLU A 252 16.88 25.95 23.91
CA GLU A 252 16.43 27.16 23.22
C GLU A 252 14.91 27.29 23.18
N ALA A 253 14.18 26.15 23.17
CA ALA A 253 12.73 26.10 23.24
C ALA A 253 12.20 26.23 24.68
N GLY A 254 13.07 26.31 25.69
CA GLY A 254 12.67 26.42 27.11
C GLY A 254 12.34 25.09 27.79
N TYR A 255 12.74 23.96 27.20
CA TYR A 255 12.48 22.59 27.71
C TYR A 255 13.78 21.85 28.04
N GLU A 256 14.77 22.52 28.64
CA GLU A 256 16.08 21.92 29.02
C GLU A 256 15.94 20.68 29.91
N ASP A 257 14.90 20.64 30.77
CA ASP A 257 14.63 19.53 31.69
C ASP A 257 13.72 18.45 31.03
N GLY A 258 13.41 18.60 29.74
CA GLY A 258 12.50 17.71 29.03
C GLY A 258 11.03 17.82 29.47
N PHE A 259 10.18 16.97 28.95
CA PHE A 259 8.76 16.85 29.31
C PHE A 259 8.23 15.46 29.03
N LYS A 260 7.02 15.16 29.51
CA LYS A 260 6.40 13.85 29.30
C LYS A 260 5.51 13.83 28.06
N LEU A 261 5.70 12.82 27.23
CA LEU A 261 4.82 12.50 26.09
C LEU A 261 4.35 11.05 26.20
N THR A 262 3.22 10.75 25.55
CA THR A 262 2.74 9.39 25.35
C THR A 262 2.90 9.04 23.88
N LEU A 263 3.65 7.98 23.57
CA LEU A 263 3.77 7.40 22.24
C LEU A 263 2.73 6.30 22.07
N TRP A 264 1.95 6.39 21.00
CA TRP A 264 0.93 5.40 20.63
C TRP A 264 1.36 4.64 19.37
N GLY A 265 1.03 3.37 19.32
CA GLY A 265 1.24 2.50 18.15
C GLY A 265 0.46 1.21 18.30
N ASP A 266 0.55 0.34 17.31
CA ASP A 266 -0.07 -0.98 17.34
C ASP A 266 0.58 -1.87 18.39
N ASN A 267 -0.17 -2.86 18.91
CA ASN A 267 0.30 -3.77 19.94
C ASN A 267 1.03 -5.02 19.40
N THR A 268 1.50 -4.97 18.15
CA THR A 268 2.32 -6.05 17.58
C THR A 268 3.73 -6.03 18.19
N THR A 269 4.36 -7.20 18.28
CA THR A 269 5.75 -7.33 18.78
C THR A 269 6.71 -6.41 18.01
N GLN A 270 6.53 -6.28 16.70
CA GLN A 270 7.35 -5.44 15.83
C GLN A 270 7.19 -3.96 16.19
N GLU A 271 5.95 -3.47 16.32
CA GLU A 271 5.70 -2.05 16.64
C GLU A 271 6.15 -1.71 18.07
N ILE A 272 5.93 -2.61 19.04
CA ILE A 272 6.42 -2.43 20.43
C ILE A 272 7.95 -2.29 20.45
N LYS A 273 8.68 -3.10 19.66
CA LYS A 273 10.14 -3.01 19.55
C LYS A 273 10.57 -1.64 19.01
N GLY A 274 9.92 -1.17 17.94
CA GLY A 274 10.19 0.15 17.34
C GLY A 274 9.87 1.31 18.28
N MET A 275 8.71 1.28 18.95
CA MET A 275 8.31 2.28 19.95
C MET A 275 9.27 2.33 21.13
N THR A 276 9.73 1.17 21.62
CA THR A 276 10.71 1.09 22.71
C THR A 276 12.03 1.75 22.32
N PHE A 277 12.51 1.51 21.10
CA PHE A 277 13.69 2.18 20.59
C PHE A 277 13.52 3.70 20.55
N ILE A 278 12.42 4.20 19.97
CA ILE A 278 12.12 5.64 19.89
C ILE A 278 12.03 6.26 21.29
N GLN A 279 11.36 5.59 22.23
CA GLN A 279 11.28 6.02 23.62
C GLN A 279 12.67 6.18 24.26
N GLN A 280 13.57 5.21 24.07
CA GLN A 280 14.93 5.25 24.60
C GLN A 280 15.75 6.38 23.98
N GLN A 281 15.59 6.64 22.70
CA GLN A 281 16.28 7.72 22.00
C GLN A 281 15.80 9.09 22.51
N LEU A 282 14.49 9.31 22.59
CA LEU A 282 13.91 10.57 23.06
C LEU A 282 14.12 10.80 24.56
N ALA A 283 14.32 9.76 25.35
CA ALA A 283 14.64 9.89 26.79
C ALA A 283 16.01 10.56 27.06
N GLN A 284 16.81 10.80 26.02
CA GLN A 284 18.10 11.49 26.14
C GLN A 284 17.96 13.01 26.19
N ILE A 285 16.81 13.52 25.76
CA ILE A 285 16.53 14.96 25.62
C ILE A 285 15.30 15.38 26.41
#